data_672cda5e0a442008d992a103107405d9
#
_entry.id   672cda5e0a442008d992a103107405d9
#
_cell.length_a   1.000
_cell.length_b   1.000
_cell.length_c   1.000
_cell.angle_alpha   90.00
_cell.angle_beta   90.00
_cell.angle_gamma   90.00
#
_symmetry.space_group_name_H-M   'P 1'
#
loop_
_entity.id
_entity.type
_entity.pdbx_description
1 polymer ?
#
loop_
_entity_poly.entity_id
_entity_poly.type
_entity_poly.pdbx_seq_one_letter_code
_entity_poly.pdbx_strand_id
1 'polypeptide(L)'
;VAASCCMPVMFAPVNIDGTNYVDGGLMMNLPVSTLRRICDKVVAVNVSPIMAQDYKMNIVSIAMRSFHFMFRANTFPEREKCDLLIEPYNLYGYSNTELEKAEEIFEQGYKIANDLLDQTLAEKGKIWK
;
A
#
# COMPACT_ATOMS: atom_id res chain seq x y z
N VAL A 1 -12.32 6.68 -9.04
CA VAL A 1 -10.99 7.11 -8.57
C VAL A 1 -11.12 8.03 -7.37
N ALA A 2 -11.84 9.17 -7.46
CA ALA A 2 -12.00 10.08 -6.33
C ALA A 2 -12.47 9.38 -5.05
N ALA A 3 -13.48 8.53 -5.15
CA ALA A 3 -13.98 7.73 -4.02
C ALA A 3 -12.90 6.81 -3.42
N SER A 4 -12.06 6.20 -4.26
CA SER A 4 -10.96 5.34 -3.83
C SER A 4 -9.84 6.08 -3.11
N CYS A 5 -9.77 7.39 -3.25
CA CYS A 5 -8.80 8.26 -2.56
C CYS A 5 -9.39 8.96 -1.33
N CYS A 6 -10.66 8.72 -1.01
CA CYS A 6 -11.34 9.37 0.12
C CYS A 6 -11.04 8.64 1.43
N MET A 7 -9.82 8.82 1.93
CA MET A 7 -9.39 8.30 3.22
C MET A 7 -10.24 8.93 4.34
N PRO A 8 -10.96 8.11 5.13
CA PRO A 8 -11.74 8.61 6.25
C PRO A 8 -10.89 9.46 7.22
N VAL A 9 -11.51 10.41 7.89
CA VAL A 9 -10.88 11.43 8.77
C VAL A 9 -10.19 12.56 8.00
N MET A 10 -9.60 12.30 6.82
CA MET A 10 -8.97 13.34 6.00
C MET A 10 -9.92 13.93 4.96
N PHE A 11 -10.77 13.11 4.36
CA PHE A 11 -11.65 13.51 3.27
C PHE A 11 -13.10 13.10 3.52
N ALA A 12 -14.03 13.89 3.01
CA ALA A 12 -15.45 13.55 3.01
C ALA A 12 -15.71 12.39 2.04
N PRO A 13 -16.66 11.49 2.36
CA PRO A 13 -17.10 10.45 1.43
C PRO A 13 -17.61 11.04 0.12
N VAL A 14 -17.38 10.34 -1.00
CA VAL A 14 -17.96 10.69 -2.29
C VAL A 14 -19.34 10.05 -2.43
N ASN A 15 -20.34 10.88 -2.68
CA ASN A 15 -21.69 10.37 -2.96
C ASN A 15 -21.84 10.03 -4.45
N ILE A 16 -22.23 8.79 -4.73
CA ILE A 16 -22.54 8.31 -6.08
C ILE A 16 -23.92 7.65 -6.00
N ASP A 17 -24.90 8.19 -6.71
CA ASP A 17 -26.27 7.68 -6.78
C ASP A 17 -26.90 7.44 -5.39
N GLY A 18 -26.70 8.37 -4.46
CA GLY A 18 -27.24 8.32 -3.10
C GLY A 18 -26.46 7.44 -2.12
N THR A 19 -25.39 6.75 -2.57
CA THR A 19 -24.51 5.93 -1.73
C THR A 19 -23.20 6.64 -1.47
N ASN A 20 -22.76 6.66 -0.21
CA ASN A 20 -21.48 7.25 0.18
C ASN A 20 -20.36 6.22 0.10
N TYR A 21 -19.32 6.56 -0.65
CA TYR A 21 -18.13 5.75 -0.84
C TYR A 21 -16.91 6.39 -0.16
N VAL A 22 -16.04 5.53 0.37
CA VAL A 22 -14.75 5.88 0.98
C VAL A 22 -13.63 5.03 0.37
N ASP A 23 -12.40 5.29 0.76
CA ASP A 23 -11.22 4.55 0.33
C ASP A 23 -11.38 3.04 0.58
N GLY A 24 -11.20 2.26 -0.47
CA GLY A 24 -11.29 0.79 -0.43
C GLY A 24 -10.19 0.13 0.40
N GLY A 25 -9.08 0.80 0.63
CA GLY A 25 -8.00 0.32 1.50
C GLY A 25 -8.44 0.05 2.93
N LEU A 26 -9.56 0.66 3.36
CA LEU A 26 -10.18 0.38 4.65
C LEU A 26 -10.54 -1.11 4.82
N MET A 27 -11.02 -1.75 3.77
CA MET A 27 -11.45 -3.15 3.77
C MET A 27 -10.42 -4.09 3.15
N MET A 28 -9.72 -3.66 2.10
CA MET A 28 -8.75 -4.47 1.37
C MET A 28 -7.70 -3.57 0.70
N ASN A 29 -6.65 -3.24 1.43
CA ASN A 29 -5.61 -2.33 0.95
C ASN A 29 -4.68 -3.00 -0.11
N LEU A 30 -4.50 -4.31 -0.05
CA LEU A 30 -3.71 -5.10 -1.01
C LEU A 30 -4.58 -6.23 -1.59
N PRO A 31 -5.36 -5.99 -2.67
CA PRO A 31 -6.43 -6.89 -3.13
C PRO A 31 -5.91 -8.09 -3.96
N VAL A 32 -4.93 -8.83 -3.45
CA VAL A 32 -4.33 -10.00 -4.13
C VAL A 32 -5.35 -11.11 -4.35
N SER A 33 -6.16 -11.42 -3.33
CA SER A 33 -7.19 -12.46 -3.42
C SER A 33 -8.20 -12.23 -4.54
N THR A 34 -8.50 -10.97 -4.85
CA THR A 34 -9.41 -10.60 -5.93
C THR A 34 -8.81 -10.96 -7.28
N LEU A 35 -7.54 -10.62 -7.50
CA LEU A 35 -6.83 -10.93 -8.75
C LEU A 35 -6.52 -12.41 -8.90
N ARG A 36 -6.26 -13.11 -7.80
CA ARG A 36 -5.95 -14.55 -7.81
C ARG A 36 -7.07 -15.41 -8.38
N ARG A 37 -8.30 -14.92 -8.43
CA ARG A 37 -9.45 -15.61 -9.03
C ARG A 37 -9.43 -15.62 -10.57
N ILE A 38 -8.71 -14.67 -11.17
CA ILE A 38 -8.73 -14.42 -12.61
C ILE A 38 -7.33 -14.37 -13.23
N CYS A 39 -6.27 -14.44 -12.40
CA CYS A 39 -4.89 -14.38 -12.85
C CYS A 39 -4.09 -15.55 -12.30
N ASP A 40 -3.32 -16.21 -13.16
CA ASP A 40 -2.40 -17.29 -12.76
C ASP A 40 -1.21 -16.76 -11.96
N LYS A 41 -0.79 -15.52 -12.25
CA LYS A 41 0.33 -14.84 -11.61
C LYS A 41 -0.07 -13.46 -11.12
N VAL A 42 0.31 -13.14 -9.89
CA VAL A 42 0.01 -11.86 -9.25
C VAL A 42 1.27 -11.24 -8.67
N VAL A 43 1.59 -10.05 -9.12
CA VAL A 43 2.57 -9.15 -8.49
C VAL A 43 1.84 -8.20 -7.58
N ALA A 44 2.28 -8.07 -6.36
CA ALA A 44 1.75 -7.12 -5.41
C ALA A 44 2.80 -6.06 -5.05
N VAL A 45 2.39 -4.80 -5.03
CA VAL A 45 3.22 -3.68 -4.59
C VAL A 45 2.57 -3.06 -3.36
N ASN A 46 3.24 -3.13 -2.23
CA ASN A 46 2.78 -2.53 -0.98
C ASN A 46 3.68 -1.33 -0.61
N VAL A 47 3.21 -0.14 -0.88
CA VAL A 47 3.93 1.12 -0.63
C VAL A 47 3.69 1.68 0.78
N SER A 48 2.87 1.01 1.59
CA SER A 48 2.48 1.47 2.93
C SER A 48 2.77 0.43 4.02
N PRO A 49 3.98 -0.12 4.12
CA PRO A 49 4.32 -0.96 5.24
C PRO A 49 4.43 -0.08 6.51
N ILE A 50 3.74 -0.46 7.59
CA ILE A 50 3.68 0.34 8.81
C ILE A 50 4.89 0.07 9.69
N MET A 51 5.62 1.13 10.01
CA MET A 51 6.67 1.12 11.04
C MET A 51 6.20 1.76 12.34
N ALA A 52 6.90 1.43 13.43
CA ALA A 52 6.74 2.16 14.67
C ALA A 52 7.29 3.57 14.48
N GLN A 53 6.43 4.56 14.57
CA GLN A 53 6.79 5.98 14.53
C GLN A 53 6.19 6.69 15.73
N ASP A 54 6.92 7.64 16.27
CA ASP A 54 6.38 8.56 17.26
C ASP A 54 5.33 9.47 16.62
N TYR A 55 4.22 9.66 17.29
CA TYR A 55 3.14 10.53 16.84
C TYR A 55 2.61 11.40 17.98
N LYS A 56 2.07 12.55 17.62
CA LYS A 56 1.46 13.47 18.57
C LYS A 56 0.20 12.84 19.17
N MET A 57 0.07 12.89 20.51
CA MET A 57 -1.11 12.38 21.22
C MET A 57 -2.29 13.35 21.12
N ASN A 58 -2.91 13.40 19.94
CA ASN A 58 -4.17 14.11 19.71
C ASN A 58 -5.17 13.20 18.99
N ILE A 59 -6.46 13.53 19.06
CA ILE A 59 -7.55 12.70 18.52
C ILE A 59 -7.35 12.36 17.03
N VAL A 60 -6.93 13.33 16.23
CA VAL A 60 -6.73 13.14 14.79
C VAL A 60 -5.58 12.17 14.54
N SER A 61 -4.44 12.35 15.21
CA SER A 61 -3.29 11.45 15.08
C SER A 61 -3.60 10.03 15.55
N ILE A 62 -4.37 9.88 16.63
CA ILE A 62 -4.81 8.59 17.12
C ILE A 62 -5.74 7.91 16.10
N ALA A 63 -6.72 8.64 15.57
CA ALA A 63 -7.62 8.13 14.54
C ALA A 63 -6.83 7.70 13.27
N MET A 64 -5.94 8.54 12.76
CA MET A 64 -5.07 8.21 11.62
C MET A 64 -4.23 6.96 11.88
N ARG A 65 -3.66 6.84 13.08
CA ARG A 65 -2.89 5.66 13.47
C ARG A 65 -3.74 4.40 13.51
N SER A 66 -4.98 4.51 14.00
CA SER A 66 -5.94 3.40 13.99
C SER A 66 -6.26 2.93 12.57
N PHE A 67 -6.46 3.86 11.62
CA PHE A 67 -6.61 3.51 10.20
C PHE A 67 -5.40 2.78 9.63
N HIS A 68 -4.19 3.25 9.93
CA HIS A 68 -2.98 2.56 9.49
C HIS A 68 -2.90 1.12 10.02
N PHE A 69 -3.29 0.88 11.27
CA PHE A 69 -3.36 -0.49 11.79
C PHE A 69 -4.42 -1.34 11.10
N MET A 70 -5.57 -0.78 10.75
CA MET A 70 -6.62 -1.48 9.99
C MET A 70 -6.11 -1.87 8.60
N PHE A 71 -5.46 -0.95 7.87
CA PHE A 71 -4.84 -1.24 6.58
C PHE A 71 -3.80 -2.35 6.68
N ARG A 72 -2.95 -2.32 7.69
CA ARG A 72 -1.98 -3.38 7.93
C ARG A 72 -2.64 -4.72 8.21
N ALA A 73 -3.64 -4.75 9.08
CA ALA A 73 -4.33 -5.98 9.46
C ALA A 73 -4.96 -6.67 8.25
N ASN A 74 -5.54 -5.91 7.32
CA ASN A 74 -6.14 -6.47 6.11
C ASN A 74 -5.11 -6.77 5.00
N THR A 75 -3.94 -6.11 5.01
CA THR A 75 -2.86 -6.33 4.05
C THR A 75 -2.07 -7.60 4.36
N PHE A 76 -1.86 -7.88 5.65
CA PHE A 76 -0.98 -8.98 6.08
C PHE A 76 -1.35 -10.34 5.49
N PRO A 77 -2.62 -10.81 5.53
CA PRO A 77 -3.00 -12.09 4.96
C PRO A 77 -2.94 -12.15 3.42
N GLU A 78 -2.92 -11.00 2.75
CA GLU A 78 -2.86 -10.92 1.29
C GLU A 78 -1.43 -11.04 0.74
N ARG A 79 -0.43 -10.66 1.53
CA ARG A 79 0.99 -10.68 1.15
C ARG A 79 1.48 -12.07 0.73
N GLU A 80 1.03 -13.11 1.41
CA GLU A 80 1.45 -14.49 1.15
C GLU A 80 0.81 -15.09 -0.11
N LYS A 81 -0.25 -14.44 -0.62
CA LYS A 81 -1.03 -14.93 -1.74
C LYS A 81 -0.49 -14.49 -3.11
N CYS A 82 0.44 -13.53 -3.16
CA CYS A 82 1.07 -13.11 -4.41
C CYS A 82 2.27 -14.00 -4.77
N ASP A 83 2.65 -13.97 -6.04
CA ASP A 83 3.85 -14.68 -6.53
C ASP A 83 5.11 -13.85 -6.29
N LEU A 84 4.98 -12.52 -6.37
CA LEU A 84 6.03 -11.56 -6.10
C LEU A 84 5.44 -10.40 -5.29
N LEU A 85 6.12 -10.06 -4.18
CA LEU A 85 5.77 -8.93 -3.35
C LEU A 85 6.90 -7.91 -3.39
N ILE A 86 6.57 -6.67 -3.75
CA ILE A 86 7.48 -5.53 -3.74
C ILE A 86 7.07 -4.61 -2.58
N GLU A 87 7.94 -4.46 -1.58
CA GLU A 87 7.72 -3.59 -0.43
C GLU A 87 8.94 -2.69 -0.21
N PRO A 88 8.89 -1.43 -0.65
CA PRO A 88 10.00 -0.50 -0.50
C PRO A 88 10.09 0.01 0.94
N TYR A 89 10.83 -0.67 1.78
CA TYR A 89 11.00 -0.34 3.21
C TYR A 89 11.74 0.98 3.46
N ASN A 90 12.47 1.52 2.50
CA ASN A 90 13.26 2.73 2.68
C ASN A 90 12.44 4.03 2.52
N LEU A 91 11.16 3.93 2.21
CA LEU A 91 10.27 5.08 1.98
C LEU A 91 9.55 5.57 3.24
N TYR A 92 9.84 5.02 4.41
CA TYR A 92 9.14 5.36 5.67
C TYR A 92 9.38 6.77 6.20
N GLY A 93 10.46 7.42 5.79
CA GLY A 93 10.82 8.76 6.23
C GLY A 93 10.02 9.88 5.57
N TYR A 94 9.25 9.57 4.52
CA TYR A 94 8.52 10.56 3.75
C TYR A 94 7.08 10.73 4.26
N SER A 95 6.65 12.00 4.32
CA SER A 95 5.25 12.33 4.60
C SER A 95 4.42 12.26 3.32
N ASN A 96 3.16 11.84 3.42
CA ASN A 96 2.21 11.84 2.30
C ASN A 96 1.92 13.24 1.71
N THR A 97 2.41 14.29 2.35
CA THR A 97 2.23 15.69 1.91
C THR A 97 3.48 16.32 1.31
N GLU A 98 4.61 15.60 1.27
CA GLU A 98 5.89 16.09 0.72
C GLU A 98 5.96 15.84 -0.80
N LEU A 99 5.10 16.54 -1.55
CA LEU A 99 5.03 16.38 -3.02
C LEU A 99 6.32 16.81 -3.74
N GLU A 100 7.09 17.71 -3.15
CA GLU A 100 8.40 18.14 -3.68
C GLU A 100 9.43 17.01 -3.72
N LYS A 101 9.23 15.95 -2.95
CA LYS A 101 10.10 14.75 -2.93
C LYS A 101 9.62 13.62 -3.82
N ALA A 102 8.59 13.84 -4.62
CA ALA A 102 7.98 12.80 -5.45
C ALA A 102 8.99 12.10 -6.38
N GLU A 103 9.88 12.87 -7.01
CA GLU A 103 10.94 12.33 -7.89
C GLU A 103 11.92 11.44 -7.12
N GLU A 104 12.39 11.89 -5.96
CA GLU A 104 13.28 11.11 -5.10
C GLU A 104 12.63 9.80 -4.65
N ILE A 105 11.35 9.85 -4.24
CA ILE A 105 10.58 8.68 -3.83
C ILE A 105 10.42 7.70 -5.00
N PHE A 106 10.14 8.21 -6.20
CA PHE A 106 10.03 7.40 -7.40
C PHE A 106 11.34 6.66 -7.72
N GLU A 107 12.46 7.36 -7.75
CA GLU A 107 13.77 6.76 -8.03
C GLU A 107 14.15 5.69 -7.01
N GLN A 108 13.87 5.92 -5.74
CA GLN A 108 14.11 4.91 -4.70
C GLN A 108 13.23 3.69 -4.87
N GLY A 109 11.93 3.88 -5.11
CA GLY A 109 10.99 2.79 -5.36
C GLY A 109 11.37 1.97 -6.59
N TYR A 110 11.76 2.64 -7.68
CA TYR A 110 12.21 2.03 -8.91
C TYR A 110 13.47 1.16 -8.70
N LYS A 111 14.45 1.70 -8.01
CA LYS A 111 15.69 0.98 -7.68
C LYS A 111 15.40 -0.28 -6.86
N ILE A 112 14.62 -0.16 -5.79
CA ILE A 112 14.27 -1.30 -4.92
C ILE A 112 13.55 -2.39 -5.71
N ALA A 113 12.62 -2.00 -6.60
CA ALA A 113 11.90 -2.96 -7.43
C ALA A 113 12.84 -3.68 -8.40
N ASN A 114 13.74 -2.98 -9.07
CA ASN A 114 14.72 -3.58 -9.97
C ASN A 114 15.68 -4.52 -9.23
N ASP A 115 16.25 -4.09 -8.10
CA ASP A 115 17.16 -4.90 -7.30
C ASP A 115 16.48 -6.22 -6.86
N LEU A 116 15.20 -6.16 -6.46
CA LEU A 116 14.42 -7.34 -6.09
C LEU A 116 14.16 -8.27 -7.30
N LEU A 117 13.84 -7.70 -8.46
CA LEU A 117 13.62 -8.47 -9.68
C LEU A 117 14.90 -9.18 -10.13
N ASP A 118 16.03 -8.48 -10.13
CA ASP A 118 17.33 -9.03 -10.50
C ASP A 118 17.76 -10.15 -9.54
N GLN A 119 17.59 -9.97 -8.22
CA GLN A 119 17.84 -11.00 -7.23
C GLN A 119 16.96 -12.24 -7.45
N THR A 120 15.66 -12.02 -7.70
CA THR A 120 14.72 -13.11 -7.93
C THR A 120 15.07 -13.90 -9.19
N LEU A 121 15.49 -13.20 -10.25
CA LEU A 121 15.95 -13.84 -11.49
C LEU A 121 17.25 -14.61 -11.28
N ALA A 122 18.21 -14.05 -10.56
CA ALA A 122 19.49 -14.71 -10.27
C ALA A 122 19.32 -15.97 -9.43
N GLU A 123 18.45 -15.93 -8.40
CA GLU A 123 18.25 -17.05 -7.48
C GLU A 123 17.36 -18.18 -8.06
N LYS A 124 16.31 -17.81 -8.78
CA LYS A 124 15.28 -18.75 -9.22
C LYS A 124 15.28 -19.03 -10.70
N GLY A 125 16.05 -18.27 -11.49
CA GLY A 125 16.03 -18.31 -12.96
C GLY A 125 14.70 -17.85 -13.58
N LYS A 126 13.75 -17.42 -12.75
CA LYS A 126 12.43 -16.91 -13.14
C LYS A 126 11.83 -16.05 -12.04
N ILE A 127 11.02 -15.07 -12.43
CA ILE A 127 10.33 -14.16 -11.49
C ILE A 127 9.19 -14.89 -10.76
N TRP A 128 8.57 -15.88 -11.40
CA TRP A 128 7.37 -16.55 -10.88
C TRP A 128 7.69 -17.85 -10.14
N LYS A 129 6.97 -18.09 -9.08
CA LYS A 129 6.93 -19.39 -8.40
C LYS A 129 6.40 -20.48 -9.32
#